data_aea6541952c3663e8463a6e24297438d
#
_entry.id   aea6541952c3663e8463a6e24297438d
#
_cell.length_a   1.000
_cell.length_b   1.000
_cell.length_c   1.000
_cell.angle_alpha   90.00
_cell.angle_beta   90.00
_cell.angle_gamma   90.00
#
_symmetry.space_group_name_H-M   'P 1'
#
loop_
_entity.id
_entity.type
_entity.pdbx_description
1 polymer ?
#
loop_
_entity_poly.entity_id
_entity_poly.type
_entity_poly.pdbx_seq_one_letter_code
_entity_poly.pdbx_strand_id
1 'polypeptide(L)'
;MNPLDTLISNVTVVTMNPKMEVLFGAYIGIKDGKILSIDKKAPQVPPKTIIDGTGMVAIPGLINCHTHLATSVLRSYTDDLSNTESLQALLQKEAKMDSRSAKAAALLSIAECLRFGITSVSDLYYYPNATAEAVCESGIKANLALSSYRFIDQNEDFDFETDEQCQELVKVVKKWHGYDGGRIKIDAGIHAEYTSNYKLWEALAGYASEQGIGVQLHLAETKGETESCLDRTGMGPGELLSCHRLFAVPATAACCTYLEEYERKILGKKKVSAVATPVAAAKAGIASTPILDCVKAGMNVALGTGGAIECGNLDMFEVMRYAAMDARRESGDAAAMPSSAALMMATVTGAQAQGRSGECGMLQPGMDADIVLVDFSAPHLMPCHNVLNGLVWSAKGGDVAMTMVRGKILYQNGQFPTIDLKSVVEELTSYAIPKLFEEK
;
A
#
# COMPACT_ATOMS: atom_id res chain seq x y z
N MET A 1 -9.24 -22.22 30.96
CA MET A 1 -9.04 -21.55 29.66
C MET A 1 -7.88 -20.57 29.81
N ASN A 2 -6.97 -20.51 28.83
CA ASN A 2 -5.89 -19.53 28.86
C ASN A 2 -6.47 -18.12 28.72
N PRO A 3 -5.94 -17.10 29.44
CA PRO A 3 -6.43 -15.73 29.37
C PRO A 3 -6.29 -15.14 27.96
N LEU A 4 -7.15 -14.18 27.61
CA LEU A 4 -6.97 -13.32 26.44
C LEU A 4 -5.71 -12.48 26.62
N ASP A 5 -5.00 -12.17 25.53
CA ASP A 5 -3.90 -11.22 25.61
C ASP A 5 -4.45 -9.79 25.70
N THR A 6 -5.42 -9.46 24.85
CA THR A 6 -6.07 -8.14 24.84
C THR A 6 -7.57 -8.27 24.64
N LEU A 7 -8.34 -7.42 25.30
CA LEU A 7 -9.76 -7.19 25.07
C LEU A 7 -9.98 -5.72 24.70
N ILE A 8 -10.54 -5.46 23.53
CA ILE A 8 -11.08 -4.14 23.19
C ILE A 8 -12.56 -4.17 23.58
N SER A 9 -12.97 -3.28 24.48
CA SER A 9 -14.31 -3.28 25.09
C SER A 9 -15.16 -2.10 24.62
N ASN A 10 -16.47 -2.32 24.52
CA ASN A 10 -17.46 -1.29 24.21
C ASN A 10 -17.18 -0.45 22.96
N VAL A 11 -16.78 -1.10 21.86
CA VAL A 11 -16.39 -0.46 20.61
C VAL A 11 -17.43 -0.68 19.51
N THR A 12 -17.59 0.29 18.61
CA THR A 12 -18.30 0.05 17.34
C THR A 12 -17.38 -0.67 16.37
N VAL A 13 -17.75 -1.85 15.86
CA VAL A 13 -16.92 -2.65 14.98
C VAL A 13 -17.48 -2.63 13.55
N VAL A 14 -16.69 -2.17 12.62
CA VAL A 14 -16.93 -2.31 11.17
C VAL A 14 -16.14 -3.53 10.69
N THR A 15 -16.82 -4.63 10.44
CA THR A 15 -16.17 -5.92 10.22
C THR A 15 -15.53 -6.06 8.85
N MET A 16 -16.03 -5.37 7.84
CA MET A 16 -15.71 -5.56 6.41
C MET A 16 -15.87 -7.00 5.93
N ASN A 17 -16.59 -7.84 6.67
CA ASN A 17 -16.94 -9.19 6.26
C ASN A 17 -17.95 -9.18 5.09
N PRO A 18 -18.23 -10.32 4.43
CA PRO A 18 -19.16 -10.36 3.28
C PRO A 18 -20.57 -9.81 3.56
N LYS A 19 -20.98 -9.73 4.84
CA LYS A 19 -22.28 -9.14 5.24
C LYS A 19 -22.18 -7.64 5.55
N MET A 20 -20.97 -7.07 5.53
CA MET A 20 -20.71 -5.66 5.87
C MET A 20 -21.28 -5.25 7.23
N GLU A 21 -21.15 -6.14 8.22
CA GLU A 21 -21.76 -5.96 9.54
C GLU A 21 -21.10 -4.81 10.32
N VAL A 22 -21.95 -3.96 10.91
CA VAL A 22 -21.54 -2.96 11.90
C VAL A 22 -22.13 -3.34 13.25
N LEU A 23 -21.26 -3.61 14.23
CA LEU A 23 -21.66 -4.05 15.57
C LEU A 23 -21.41 -2.93 16.58
N PHE A 24 -22.45 -2.45 17.24
CA PHE A 24 -22.36 -1.39 18.25
C PHE A 24 -22.17 -1.99 19.64
N GLY A 25 -21.28 -1.37 20.46
CA GLY A 25 -21.01 -1.79 21.82
C GLY A 25 -20.44 -3.20 21.93
N ALA A 26 -19.63 -3.59 20.95
CA ALA A 26 -19.06 -4.92 20.86
C ALA A 26 -17.74 -5.05 21.63
N TYR A 27 -17.29 -6.29 21.79
CA TYR A 27 -16.03 -6.69 22.42
C TYR A 27 -15.21 -7.48 21.43
N ILE A 28 -13.92 -7.14 21.24
CA ILE A 28 -12.98 -7.89 20.42
C ILE A 28 -11.97 -8.58 21.35
N GLY A 29 -12.03 -9.90 21.39
CA GLY A 29 -11.07 -10.74 22.12
C GLY A 29 -9.90 -11.12 21.25
N ILE A 30 -8.67 -10.85 21.69
CA ILE A 30 -7.43 -11.11 20.95
C ILE A 30 -6.60 -12.11 21.73
N LYS A 31 -6.07 -13.11 21.00
CA LYS A 31 -5.20 -14.16 21.55
C LYS A 31 -4.15 -14.55 20.53
N ASP A 32 -2.89 -14.65 20.96
CA ASP A 32 -1.75 -15.08 20.13
C ASP A 32 -1.67 -14.35 18.78
N GLY A 33 -1.90 -13.02 18.82
CA GLY A 33 -1.86 -12.16 17.62
C GLY A 33 -3.07 -12.24 16.70
N LYS A 34 -4.09 -13.04 17.04
CA LYS A 34 -5.30 -13.25 16.24
C LYS A 34 -6.56 -12.78 16.93
N ILE A 35 -7.56 -12.43 16.16
CA ILE A 35 -8.92 -12.19 16.65
C ILE A 35 -9.50 -13.55 17.03
N LEU A 36 -9.81 -13.73 18.32
CA LEU A 36 -10.44 -14.94 18.83
C LEU A 36 -11.97 -14.84 18.75
N SER A 37 -12.52 -13.68 19.10
CA SER A 37 -13.97 -13.45 19.07
C SER A 37 -14.31 -11.97 18.85
N ILE A 38 -15.51 -11.73 18.29
CA ILE A 38 -16.17 -10.43 18.23
C ILE A 38 -17.61 -10.65 18.67
N ASP A 39 -17.97 -10.11 19.83
CA ASP A 39 -19.24 -10.40 20.49
C ASP A 39 -19.89 -9.15 21.08
N LYS A 40 -21.21 -9.14 21.22
CA LYS A 40 -21.95 -8.09 21.96
C LYS A 40 -21.92 -8.27 23.47
N LYS A 41 -21.38 -9.38 23.95
CA LYS A 41 -21.24 -9.68 25.37
C LYS A 41 -19.76 -9.79 25.73
N ALA A 42 -19.39 -9.25 26.87
CA ALA A 42 -18.03 -9.40 27.37
C ALA A 42 -17.66 -10.89 27.53
N PRO A 43 -16.49 -11.30 27.04
CA PRO A 43 -16.04 -12.68 27.19
C PRO A 43 -15.86 -13.04 28.66
N GLN A 44 -16.17 -14.30 29.02
CA GLN A 44 -15.98 -14.79 30.38
C GLN A 44 -14.50 -15.04 30.74
N VAL A 45 -13.65 -15.10 29.75
CA VAL A 45 -12.19 -15.33 29.91
C VAL A 45 -11.52 -13.99 30.26
N PRO A 46 -10.80 -13.90 31.38
CA PRO A 46 -10.16 -12.64 31.79
C PRO A 46 -9.05 -12.27 30.81
N PRO A 47 -8.97 -11.00 30.39
CA PRO A 47 -7.87 -10.50 29.56
C PRO A 47 -6.67 -10.08 30.44
N LYS A 48 -5.46 -10.09 29.84
CA LYS A 48 -4.26 -9.48 30.45
C LYS A 48 -4.31 -7.95 30.34
N THR A 49 -4.82 -7.44 29.19
CA THR A 49 -4.94 -6.02 28.90
C THR A 49 -6.36 -5.70 28.43
N ILE A 50 -6.92 -4.57 28.90
CA ILE A 50 -8.20 -4.04 28.43
C ILE A 50 -7.94 -2.70 27.78
N ILE A 51 -8.50 -2.51 26.56
CA ILE A 51 -8.53 -1.24 25.84
C ILE A 51 -9.99 -0.79 25.82
N ASP A 52 -10.27 0.38 26.36
CA ASP A 52 -11.60 0.98 26.30
C ASP A 52 -11.82 1.57 24.90
N GLY A 53 -12.83 1.05 24.19
CA GLY A 53 -13.24 1.49 22.86
C GLY A 53 -14.46 2.41 22.85
N THR A 54 -14.86 2.93 24.02
CA THR A 54 -16.02 3.83 24.14
C THR A 54 -15.83 5.07 23.25
N GLY A 55 -16.80 5.34 22.38
CA GLY A 55 -16.73 6.45 21.41
C GLY A 55 -15.83 6.18 20.19
N MET A 56 -15.22 5.00 20.11
CA MET A 56 -14.33 4.63 19.00
C MET A 56 -15.00 3.67 18.00
N VAL A 57 -14.50 3.71 16.78
CA VAL A 57 -14.83 2.77 15.70
C VAL A 57 -13.60 1.91 15.40
N ALA A 58 -13.74 0.59 15.58
CA ALA A 58 -12.74 -0.38 15.17
C ALA A 58 -12.97 -0.77 13.70
N ILE A 59 -11.94 -0.64 12.88
CA ILE A 59 -11.91 -1.07 11.48
C ILE A 59 -10.74 -2.04 11.26
N PRO A 60 -10.75 -2.87 10.20
CA PRO A 60 -9.55 -3.58 9.79
C PRO A 60 -8.43 -2.58 9.51
N GLY A 61 -7.20 -2.97 9.79
CA GLY A 61 -6.04 -2.17 9.40
C GLY A 61 -6.10 -1.80 7.92
N LEU A 62 -5.84 -0.53 7.62
CA LEU A 62 -5.80 -0.04 6.25
C LEU A 62 -4.58 -0.61 5.51
N ILE A 63 -4.76 -0.87 4.24
CA ILE A 63 -3.74 -1.47 3.37
C ILE A 63 -3.39 -0.49 2.26
N ASN A 64 -2.15 -0.05 2.22
CA ASN A 64 -1.60 0.80 1.17
C ASN A 64 -0.90 -0.09 0.13
N CYS A 65 -1.55 -0.31 -1.02
CA CYS A 65 -1.11 -1.28 -2.01
C CYS A 65 -0.07 -0.75 -3.00
N HIS A 66 0.35 0.50 -2.88
CA HIS A 66 1.43 1.08 -3.66
C HIS A 66 2.00 2.31 -2.96
N THR A 67 3.28 2.25 -2.63
CA THR A 67 4.02 3.38 -2.06
C THR A 67 5.51 3.31 -2.42
N HIS A 68 6.22 4.43 -2.15
CA HIS A 68 7.66 4.59 -2.23
C HIS A 68 8.14 5.14 -0.89
N LEU A 69 8.33 4.24 0.11
CA LEU A 69 8.58 4.63 1.50
C LEU A 69 9.80 5.52 1.67
N ALA A 70 10.86 5.30 0.90
CA ALA A 70 12.08 6.08 1.01
C ALA A 70 11.97 7.52 0.47
N THR A 71 10.88 7.88 -0.22
CA THR A 71 10.72 9.23 -0.79
C THR A 71 10.26 10.29 0.22
N SER A 72 10.00 9.92 1.48
CA SER A 72 9.64 10.90 2.51
C SER A 72 10.71 11.96 2.77
N VAL A 73 11.98 11.64 2.55
CA VAL A 73 13.09 12.61 2.65
C VAL A 73 13.04 13.69 1.57
N LEU A 74 12.27 13.48 0.50
CA LEU A 74 12.07 14.38 -0.64
C LEU A 74 10.72 15.10 -0.59
N ARG A 75 9.92 14.90 0.45
CA ARG A 75 8.60 15.54 0.62
C ARG A 75 8.69 17.05 0.43
N SER A 76 7.74 17.62 -0.31
CA SER A 76 7.63 19.04 -0.61
C SER A 76 8.79 19.64 -1.44
N TYR A 77 9.66 18.80 -2.02
CA TYR A 77 10.82 19.30 -2.75
C TYR A 77 10.47 19.79 -4.16
N THR A 78 9.46 19.21 -4.79
CA THR A 78 9.13 19.46 -6.20
C THR A 78 7.68 19.90 -6.44
N ASP A 79 6.93 20.29 -5.40
CA ASP A 79 5.48 20.47 -5.44
C ASP A 79 4.99 21.50 -6.46
N ASP A 80 5.76 22.57 -6.69
CA ASP A 80 5.40 23.66 -7.62
C ASP A 80 6.14 23.59 -8.97
N LEU A 81 6.81 22.47 -9.27
CA LEU A 81 7.48 22.24 -10.54
C LEU A 81 6.55 21.53 -11.56
N SER A 82 6.79 21.75 -12.85
CA SER A 82 6.17 20.91 -13.88
C SER A 82 6.58 19.44 -13.72
N ASN A 83 5.78 18.50 -14.23
CA ASN A 83 6.07 17.07 -14.11
C ASN A 83 7.48 16.71 -14.64
N THR A 84 7.92 17.34 -15.73
CA THR A 84 9.24 17.11 -16.31
C THR A 84 10.35 17.66 -15.40
N GLU A 85 10.22 18.88 -14.90
CA GLU A 85 11.19 19.47 -13.98
C GLU A 85 11.25 18.73 -12.65
N SER A 86 10.07 18.32 -12.14
CA SER A 86 9.94 17.49 -10.93
C SER A 86 10.71 16.19 -11.07
N LEU A 87 10.50 15.45 -12.18
CA LEU A 87 11.19 14.20 -12.44
C LEU A 87 12.70 14.38 -12.53
N GLN A 88 13.17 15.41 -13.24
CA GLN A 88 14.61 15.70 -13.35
C GLN A 88 15.24 16.03 -12.00
N ALA A 89 14.58 16.86 -11.19
CA ALA A 89 15.04 17.23 -9.86
C ALA A 89 15.07 16.01 -8.92
N LEU A 90 14.05 15.15 -9.00
CA LEU A 90 13.94 13.93 -8.22
C LEU A 90 15.08 12.97 -8.52
N LEU A 91 15.31 12.64 -9.80
CA LEU A 91 16.37 11.72 -10.23
C LEU A 91 17.76 12.15 -9.77
N GLN A 92 18.04 13.46 -9.76
CA GLN A 92 19.31 14.01 -9.25
C GLN A 92 19.50 13.76 -7.75
N LYS A 93 18.44 13.79 -6.95
CA LYS A 93 18.50 13.54 -5.52
C LYS A 93 18.54 12.05 -5.21
N GLU A 94 17.74 11.26 -5.92
CA GLU A 94 17.73 9.80 -5.77
C GLU A 94 19.09 9.18 -6.13
N ALA A 95 19.80 9.72 -7.12
CA ALA A 95 21.15 9.27 -7.46
C ALA A 95 22.16 9.45 -6.31
N LYS A 96 21.88 10.32 -5.32
CA LYS A 96 22.72 10.52 -4.13
C LYS A 96 22.27 9.65 -2.94
N MET A 97 21.09 9.03 -3.03
CA MET A 97 20.54 8.20 -1.96
C MET A 97 21.40 6.95 -1.76
N ASP A 98 21.43 6.43 -0.54
CA ASP A 98 22.02 5.14 -0.19
C ASP A 98 21.11 4.37 0.76
N SER A 99 21.48 3.13 1.07
CA SER A 99 20.70 2.24 1.94
C SER A 99 20.47 2.84 3.35
N ARG A 100 21.38 3.65 3.87
CA ARG A 100 21.24 4.30 5.18
C ARG A 100 20.17 5.40 5.13
N SER A 101 20.24 6.26 4.12
CA SER A 101 19.24 7.30 3.88
C SER A 101 17.86 6.71 3.59
N ALA A 102 17.81 5.65 2.76
CA ALA A 102 16.57 4.95 2.41
C ALA A 102 15.91 4.31 3.64
N LYS A 103 16.68 3.66 4.54
CA LYS A 103 16.16 3.08 5.78
C LYS A 103 15.56 4.13 6.70
N ALA A 104 16.26 5.24 6.91
CA ALA A 104 15.77 6.33 7.76
C ALA A 104 14.48 6.95 7.21
N ALA A 105 14.43 7.22 5.91
CA ALA A 105 13.24 7.74 5.24
C ALA A 105 12.08 6.73 5.28
N ALA A 106 12.33 5.44 5.06
CA ALA A 106 11.32 4.40 5.18
C ALA A 106 10.74 4.30 6.61
N LEU A 107 11.56 4.40 7.65
CA LEU A 107 11.09 4.44 9.05
C LEU A 107 10.18 5.64 9.31
N LEU A 108 10.50 6.83 8.77
CA LEU A 108 9.62 7.99 8.88
C LEU A 108 8.28 7.76 8.18
N SER A 109 8.29 7.24 6.94
CA SER A 109 7.07 6.89 6.21
C SER A 109 6.25 5.83 6.95
N ILE A 110 6.88 4.81 7.52
CA ILE A 110 6.19 3.77 8.28
C ILE A 110 5.56 4.36 9.56
N ALA A 111 6.25 5.26 10.25
CA ALA A 111 5.67 5.95 11.41
C ALA A 111 4.42 6.74 11.02
N GLU A 112 4.43 7.43 9.87
CA GLU A 112 3.26 8.13 9.33
C GLU A 112 2.15 7.16 8.93
N CYS A 113 2.47 6.06 8.24
CA CYS A 113 1.53 5.00 7.92
C CYS A 113 0.82 4.46 9.18
N LEU A 114 1.59 4.10 10.21
CA LEU A 114 1.06 3.61 11.49
C LEU A 114 0.20 4.66 12.18
N ARG A 115 0.63 5.94 12.17
CA ARG A 115 -0.18 7.03 12.72
C ARG A 115 -1.53 7.17 12.03
N PHE A 116 -1.62 6.88 10.75
CA PHE A 116 -2.83 6.99 9.93
C PHE A 116 -3.58 5.67 9.72
N GLY A 117 -3.27 4.65 10.54
CA GLY A 117 -4.04 3.41 10.56
C GLY A 117 -3.65 2.39 9.48
N ILE A 118 -2.53 2.58 8.78
CA ILE A 118 -2.05 1.62 7.80
C ILE A 118 -1.27 0.51 8.52
N THR A 119 -1.66 -0.74 8.28
CA THR A 119 -1.07 -1.92 8.91
C THR A 119 -0.26 -2.77 7.93
N SER A 120 -0.44 -2.54 6.63
CA SER A 120 0.29 -3.24 5.57
C SER A 120 0.54 -2.31 4.39
N VAL A 121 1.75 -2.39 3.83
CA VAL A 121 2.19 -1.57 2.68
C VAL A 121 2.71 -2.45 1.55
N SER A 122 2.56 -2.00 0.29
CA SER A 122 3.36 -2.50 -0.83
C SER A 122 4.33 -1.39 -1.24
N ASP A 123 5.61 -1.68 -1.19
CA ASP A 123 6.68 -0.73 -1.55
C ASP A 123 7.42 -1.22 -2.80
N LEU A 124 7.50 -0.37 -3.80
CA LEU A 124 8.23 -0.61 -5.05
C LEU A 124 9.34 0.44 -5.16
N TYR A 125 10.57 0.09 -4.75
CA TYR A 125 11.66 1.05 -4.74
C TYR A 125 13.04 0.38 -4.94
N TYR A 126 14.11 1.18 -4.94
CA TYR A 126 15.48 0.73 -5.27
C TYR A 126 16.22 0.05 -4.10
N TYR A 127 15.76 0.17 -2.86
CA TYR A 127 16.46 -0.30 -1.66
C TYR A 127 15.65 -1.31 -0.84
N PRO A 128 15.17 -2.42 -1.43
CA PRO A 128 14.25 -3.34 -0.74
C PRO A 128 14.84 -3.97 0.52
N ASN A 129 16.16 -4.20 0.59
CA ASN A 129 16.80 -4.69 1.81
C ASN A 129 16.76 -3.67 2.95
N ALA A 130 17.04 -2.39 2.67
CA ALA A 130 16.99 -1.34 3.67
C ALA A 130 15.55 -1.08 4.16
N THR A 131 14.58 -1.11 3.24
CA THR A 131 13.15 -1.02 3.58
C THR A 131 12.71 -2.23 4.41
N ALA A 132 13.17 -3.45 4.09
CA ALA A 132 12.87 -4.66 4.88
C ALA A 132 13.39 -4.56 6.32
N GLU A 133 14.56 -3.96 6.53
CA GLU A 133 15.09 -3.68 7.87
C GLU A 133 14.20 -2.70 8.64
N ALA A 134 13.72 -1.63 7.99
CA ALA A 134 12.78 -0.67 8.58
C ALA A 134 11.43 -1.34 8.93
N VAL A 135 10.91 -2.18 8.04
CA VAL A 135 9.69 -2.98 8.27
C VAL A 135 9.87 -3.97 9.41
N CYS A 136 11.04 -4.62 9.49
CA CYS A 136 11.36 -5.54 10.59
C CYS A 136 11.35 -4.83 11.94
N GLU A 137 11.99 -3.67 12.02
CA GLU A 137 12.10 -2.84 13.24
C GLU A 137 10.73 -2.31 13.69
N SER A 138 9.96 -1.76 12.77
CA SER A 138 8.66 -1.13 13.07
C SER A 138 7.54 -2.11 13.44
N GLY A 139 7.57 -3.33 12.91
CA GLY A 139 6.52 -4.32 13.09
C GLY A 139 5.35 -4.26 12.11
N ILE A 140 5.32 -3.31 11.17
CA ILE A 140 4.32 -3.25 10.09
C ILE A 140 4.39 -4.45 9.16
N LYS A 141 3.31 -4.80 8.45
CA LYS A 141 3.34 -5.77 7.35
C LYS A 141 3.80 -5.10 6.06
N ALA A 142 4.53 -5.81 5.22
CA ALA A 142 4.90 -5.31 3.91
C ALA A 142 5.03 -6.38 2.83
N ASN A 143 4.70 -5.98 1.60
CA ASN A 143 5.14 -6.60 0.36
C ASN A 143 6.15 -5.66 -0.30
N LEU A 144 7.39 -6.09 -0.44
CA LEU A 144 8.48 -5.25 -0.94
C LEU A 144 8.94 -5.76 -2.30
N ALA A 145 9.17 -4.85 -3.24
CA ALA A 145 9.68 -5.17 -4.56
C ALA A 145 10.85 -4.24 -4.94
N LEU A 146 11.84 -4.82 -5.61
CA LEU A 146 12.87 -4.04 -6.27
C LEU A 146 12.30 -3.43 -7.54
N SER A 147 12.37 -2.11 -7.68
CA SER A 147 11.99 -1.38 -8.88
C SER A 147 13.06 -1.56 -9.97
N SER A 148 13.08 -2.73 -10.60
CA SER A 148 14.08 -3.07 -11.61
C SER A 148 13.84 -2.33 -12.91
N TYR A 149 14.93 -1.96 -13.58
CA TYR A 149 14.88 -1.30 -14.88
C TYR A 149 15.95 -1.89 -15.81
N ARG A 150 15.65 -1.96 -17.12
CA ARG A 150 16.57 -2.35 -18.16
C ARG A 150 16.06 -1.78 -19.49
N PHE A 151 16.67 -0.70 -19.94
CA PHE A 151 16.20 0.01 -21.13
C PHE A 151 16.17 -0.87 -22.37
N ILE A 152 15.34 -0.51 -23.33
CA ILE A 152 15.01 -1.32 -24.52
C ILE A 152 16.23 -1.64 -25.38
N ASP A 153 17.19 -0.73 -25.45
CA ASP A 153 18.44 -0.89 -26.19
C ASP A 153 19.49 -1.78 -25.49
N GLN A 154 19.26 -2.15 -24.22
CA GLN A 154 20.15 -2.98 -23.41
C GLN A 154 19.82 -4.48 -23.49
N ASN A 155 19.48 -4.98 -24.69
CA ASN A 155 19.01 -6.36 -24.86
C ASN A 155 20.11 -7.40 -25.10
N GLU A 156 21.29 -6.97 -25.56
CA GLU A 156 22.23 -7.92 -26.18
C GLU A 156 22.87 -8.90 -25.20
N ASP A 157 23.14 -8.50 -23.95
CA ASP A 157 23.90 -9.32 -22.99
C ASP A 157 23.12 -9.62 -21.68
N PHE A 158 21.79 -9.76 -21.75
CA PHE A 158 21.02 -10.07 -20.54
C PHE A 158 21.15 -11.54 -20.13
N ASP A 159 21.63 -11.75 -18.93
CA ASP A 159 21.62 -13.03 -18.23
C ASP A 159 21.20 -12.81 -16.79
N PHE A 160 20.10 -13.46 -16.37
CA PHE A 160 19.53 -13.35 -15.03
C PHE A 160 20.52 -13.68 -13.92
N GLU A 161 21.42 -14.67 -14.17
CA GLU A 161 22.39 -15.14 -13.17
C GLU A 161 23.54 -14.15 -12.94
N THR A 162 23.75 -13.21 -13.86
CA THR A 162 24.82 -12.21 -13.76
C THR A 162 24.33 -10.79 -13.66
N ASP A 163 23.04 -10.53 -13.90
CA ASP A 163 22.43 -9.20 -13.76
C ASP A 163 22.37 -8.78 -12.28
N GLU A 164 22.94 -7.63 -11.96
CA GLU A 164 23.07 -7.15 -10.58
C GLU A 164 21.72 -6.97 -9.88
N GLN A 165 20.70 -6.45 -10.59
CA GLN A 165 19.37 -6.22 -10.03
C GLN A 165 18.63 -7.55 -9.79
N CYS A 166 18.74 -8.49 -10.71
CA CYS A 166 18.20 -9.83 -10.56
C CYS A 166 18.86 -10.57 -9.37
N GLN A 167 20.18 -10.47 -9.24
CA GLN A 167 20.90 -11.07 -8.11
C GLN A 167 20.62 -10.39 -6.77
N GLU A 168 20.33 -9.07 -6.77
CA GLU A 168 19.85 -8.40 -5.56
C GLU A 168 18.44 -8.89 -5.18
N LEU A 169 17.53 -9.06 -6.13
CA LEU A 169 16.22 -9.66 -5.89
C LEU A 169 16.36 -11.06 -5.26
N VAL A 170 17.23 -11.93 -5.82
CA VAL A 170 17.48 -13.27 -5.29
C VAL A 170 17.95 -13.24 -3.83
N LYS A 171 18.89 -12.33 -3.50
CA LYS A 171 19.37 -12.15 -2.13
C LYS A 171 18.28 -11.69 -1.18
N VAL A 172 17.46 -10.72 -1.61
CA VAL A 172 16.39 -10.14 -0.80
C VAL A 172 15.27 -11.17 -0.57
N VAL A 173 14.89 -11.93 -1.60
CA VAL A 173 13.93 -13.04 -1.46
C VAL A 173 14.44 -14.06 -0.46
N LYS A 174 15.67 -14.53 -0.61
CA LYS A 174 16.27 -15.52 0.29
C LYS A 174 16.33 -15.05 1.76
N LYS A 175 16.57 -13.75 1.99
CA LYS A 175 16.71 -13.19 3.34
C LYS A 175 15.38 -12.86 3.99
N TRP A 176 14.42 -12.33 3.22
CA TRP A 176 13.26 -11.67 3.78
C TRP A 176 11.91 -12.28 3.42
N HIS A 177 11.80 -13.03 2.30
CA HIS A 177 10.49 -13.59 1.94
C HIS A 177 10.01 -14.59 2.98
N GLY A 178 8.79 -14.38 3.50
CA GLY A 178 8.23 -15.20 4.57
C GLY A 178 8.76 -14.89 5.98
N TYR A 179 9.61 -13.87 6.14
CA TYR A 179 10.16 -13.49 7.44
C TYR A 179 9.04 -13.16 8.44
N ASP A 180 9.27 -13.54 9.72
CA ASP A 180 8.33 -13.35 10.82
C ASP A 180 6.94 -13.91 10.50
N GLY A 181 6.89 -15.17 10.01
CA GLY A 181 5.65 -15.86 9.68
C GLY A 181 4.85 -15.18 8.56
N GLY A 182 5.53 -14.64 7.55
CA GLY A 182 4.95 -14.00 6.37
C GLY A 182 4.59 -12.53 6.56
N ARG A 183 5.02 -11.89 7.65
CA ARG A 183 4.83 -10.45 7.85
C ARG A 183 5.55 -9.63 6.78
N ILE A 184 6.74 -10.06 6.36
CA ILE A 184 7.45 -9.52 5.21
C ILE A 184 7.33 -10.51 4.05
N LYS A 185 6.81 -10.04 2.92
CA LYS A 185 6.80 -10.75 1.65
C LYS A 185 7.63 -9.96 0.65
N ILE A 186 8.29 -10.65 -0.25
CA ILE A 186 9.04 -10.04 -1.35
C ILE A 186 8.35 -10.42 -2.65
N ASP A 187 8.12 -9.45 -3.50
CA ASP A 187 7.65 -9.62 -4.87
C ASP A 187 8.78 -9.25 -5.84
N ALA A 188 8.77 -9.78 -7.04
CA ALA A 188 9.56 -9.25 -8.14
C ALA A 188 8.98 -7.89 -8.56
N GLY A 189 9.75 -7.05 -9.25
CA GLY A 189 9.24 -5.76 -9.68
C GLY A 189 9.97 -5.21 -10.90
N ILE A 190 9.25 -4.45 -11.69
CA ILE A 190 9.81 -3.55 -12.70
C ILE A 190 9.34 -2.14 -12.43
N HIS A 191 10.14 -1.13 -12.78
CA HIS A 191 9.68 0.25 -12.68
C HIS A 191 8.46 0.46 -13.57
N ALA A 192 8.58 0.30 -14.87
CA ALA A 192 7.51 0.42 -15.85
C ALA A 192 7.87 -0.31 -17.16
N GLU A 193 6.92 -0.39 -18.10
CA GLU A 193 7.13 -0.94 -19.43
C GLU A 193 8.24 -0.20 -20.18
N TYR A 194 8.18 1.12 -20.25
CA TYR A 194 9.10 1.95 -21.03
C TYR A 194 10.53 2.04 -20.46
N THR A 195 10.74 1.64 -19.22
CA THR A 195 12.07 1.56 -18.58
C THR A 195 12.62 0.14 -18.51
N SER A 196 11.97 -0.82 -19.14
CA SER A 196 12.34 -2.23 -19.10
C SER A 196 12.08 -2.94 -20.43
N ASN A 197 12.48 -4.19 -20.57
CA ASN A 197 12.36 -4.93 -21.81
C ASN A 197 11.90 -6.38 -21.56
N TYR A 198 11.51 -7.04 -22.66
CA TYR A 198 10.90 -8.37 -22.61
C TYR A 198 11.79 -9.46 -21.98
N LYS A 199 13.12 -9.38 -22.13
CA LYS A 199 14.03 -10.37 -21.50
C LYS A 199 13.96 -10.29 -19.98
N LEU A 200 13.95 -9.07 -19.42
CA LEU A 200 13.78 -8.87 -17.98
C LEU A 200 12.39 -9.35 -17.54
N TRP A 201 11.31 -9.03 -18.27
CA TRP A 201 9.95 -9.41 -17.89
C TRP A 201 9.77 -10.93 -17.83
N GLU A 202 10.25 -11.65 -18.87
CA GLU A 202 10.17 -13.11 -18.93
C GLU A 202 11.01 -13.79 -17.83
N ALA A 203 12.20 -13.27 -17.56
CA ALA A 203 13.07 -13.78 -16.51
C ALA A 203 12.48 -13.56 -15.11
N LEU A 204 11.98 -12.36 -14.81
CA LEU A 204 11.34 -12.06 -13.54
C LEU A 204 10.05 -12.88 -13.33
N ALA A 205 9.22 -13.04 -14.38
CA ALA A 205 8.04 -13.90 -14.31
C ALA A 205 8.39 -15.37 -14.05
N GLY A 206 9.45 -15.87 -14.69
CA GLY A 206 9.99 -17.21 -14.45
C GLY A 206 10.42 -17.39 -13.01
N TYR A 207 11.29 -16.52 -12.53
CA TYR A 207 11.77 -16.55 -11.14
C TYR A 207 10.62 -16.40 -10.13
N ALA A 208 9.71 -15.45 -10.36
CA ALA A 208 8.56 -15.25 -9.49
C ALA A 208 7.67 -16.50 -9.41
N SER A 209 7.46 -17.19 -10.54
CA SER A 209 6.72 -18.46 -10.60
C SER A 209 7.41 -19.56 -9.80
N GLU A 210 8.74 -19.68 -9.90
CA GLU A 210 9.52 -20.67 -9.17
C GLU A 210 9.52 -20.43 -7.66
N GLN A 211 9.58 -19.16 -7.25
CA GLN A 211 9.59 -18.78 -5.84
C GLN A 211 8.18 -18.64 -5.23
N GLY A 212 7.11 -18.71 -6.03
CA GLY A 212 5.73 -18.52 -5.58
C GLY A 212 5.45 -17.09 -5.11
N ILE A 213 6.11 -16.09 -5.70
CA ILE A 213 5.95 -14.66 -5.40
C ILE A 213 5.19 -13.93 -6.51
N GLY A 214 4.74 -12.70 -6.22
CA GLY A 214 4.07 -11.84 -7.18
C GLY A 214 5.01 -10.88 -7.92
N VAL A 215 4.40 -10.00 -8.73
CA VAL A 215 5.09 -8.90 -9.43
C VAL A 215 4.41 -7.58 -9.11
N GLN A 216 5.19 -6.51 -8.91
CA GLN A 216 4.71 -5.12 -8.78
C GLN A 216 5.28 -4.26 -9.90
N LEU A 217 4.49 -3.30 -10.43
CA LEU A 217 4.91 -2.39 -11.49
C LEU A 217 4.05 -1.13 -11.56
N HIS A 218 4.55 -0.07 -12.21
CA HIS A 218 3.71 1.00 -12.75
C HIS A 218 3.24 0.61 -14.16
N LEU A 219 2.00 0.93 -14.49
CA LEU A 219 1.41 0.54 -15.76
C LEU A 219 0.47 1.62 -16.30
N ALA A 220 0.75 2.08 -17.53
CA ALA A 220 -0.08 3.05 -18.25
C ALA A 220 -0.43 4.27 -17.39
N GLU A 221 0.57 4.83 -16.72
CA GLU A 221 0.40 5.98 -15.83
C GLU A 221 0.13 7.26 -16.62
N THR A 222 0.87 7.45 -17.72
CA THR A 222 0.75 8.63 -18.57
C THR A 222 0.30 8.27 -19.98
N LYS A 223 -0.35 9.23 -20.64
CA LYS A 223 -0.76 9.08 -22.04
C LYS A 223 0.43 8.86 -22.95
N GLY A 224 1.53 9.59 -22.69
CA GLY A 224 2.77 9.47 -23.48
C GLY A 224 3.41 8.08 -23.39
N GLU A 225 3.36 7.42 -22.23
CA GLU A 225 3.79 6.03 -22.07
C GLU A 225 3.00 5.09 -22.98
N THR A 226 1.67 5.18 -22.92
CA THR A 226 0.79 4.32 -23.72
C THR A 226 0.96 4.56 -25.23
N GLU A 227 0.99 5.83 -25.67
CA GLU A 227 1.19 6.21 -27.07
C GLU A 227 2.56 5.72 -27.58
N SER A 228 3.62 5.93 -26.80
CA SER A 228 4.98 5.45 -27.14
C SER A 228 5.06 3.93 -27.26
N CYS A 229 4.40 3.19 -26.37
CA CYS A 229 4.34 1.74 -26.44
C CYS A 229 3.63 1.28 -27.71
N LEU A 230 2.49 1.88 -28.02
CA LEU A 230 1.69 1.58 -29.21
C LEU A 230 2.48 1.87 -30.50
N ASP A 231 3.16 3.02 -30.58
CA ASP A 231 3.97 3.41 -31.75
C ASP A 231 5.15 2.45 -32.00
N ARG A 232 5.78 1.96 -30.93
CA ARG A 232 6.94 1.04 -31.02
C ARG A 232 6.56 -0.39 -31.35
N THR A 233 5.41 -0.85 -30.84
CA THR A 233 5.10 -2.30 -30.79
C THR A 233 3.80 -2.67 -31.50
N GLY A 234 2.93 -1.70 -31.77
CA GLY A 234 1.57 -1.93 -32.26
C GLY A 234 0.62 -2.49 -31.17
N MET A 235 1.06 -2.57 -29.92
CA MET A 235 0.30 -3.09 -28.76
C MET A 235 0.28 -2.05 -27.65
N GLY A 236 -0.80 -2.04 -26.85
CA GLY A 236 -0.81 -1.30 -25.59
C GLY A 236 0.08 -1.97 -24.52
N PRO A 237 0.51 -1.21 -23.46
CA PRO A 237 1.47 -1.73 -22.50
C PRO A 237 0.94 -2.92 -21.70
N GLY A 238 -0.34 -2.98 -21.39
CA GLY A 238 -0.97 -4.11 -20.69
C GLY A 238 -1.01 -5.37 -21.54
N GLU A 239 -1.31 -5.24 -22.83
CA GLU A 239 -1.27 -6.33 -23.80
C GLU A 239 0.16 -6.84 -24.00
N LEU A 240 1.12 -5.93 -24.23
CA LEU A 240 2.52 -6.25 -24.46
C LEU A 240 3.11 -7.07 -23.30
N LEU A 241 2.97 -6.59 -22.06
CA LEU A 241 3.46 -7.29 -20.87
C LEU A 241 2.76 -8.64 -20.66
N SER A 242 1.48 -8.73 -21.04
CA SER A 242 0.74 -10.01 -21.01
C SER A 242 1.26 -11.02 -22.04
N CYS A 243 1.64 -10.57 -23.25
CA CYS A 243 2.25 -11.41 -24.27
C CYS A 243 3.59 -11.98 -23.82
N HIS A 244 4.39 -11.19 -23.11
CA HIS A 244 5.67 -11.60 -22.53
C HIS A 244 5.54 -12.27 -21.15
N ARG A 245 4.34 -12.73 -20.80
CA ARG A 245 4.04 -13.58 -19.63
C ARG A 245 4.30 -12.95 -18.27
N LEU A 246 4.53 -11.63 -18.16
CA LEU A 246 4.74 -10.98 -16.87
C LEU A 246 3.57 -11.22 -15.90
N PHE A 247 2.34 -11.30 -16.44
CA PHE A 247 1.12 -11.60 -15.69
C PHE A 247 0.76 -13.10 -15.63
N ALA A 248 1.76 -13.99 -15.76
CA ALA A 248 1.58 -15.42 -15.49
C ALA A 248 1.57 -15.73 -13.97
N VAL A 249 2.02 -14.79 -13.15
CA VAL A 249 2.01 -14.81 -11.69
C VAL A 249 1.07 -13.74 -11.15
N PRO A 250 0.69 -13.76 -9.85
CA PRO A 250 -0.07 -12.66 -9.24
C PRO A 250 0.64 -11.33 -9.45
N ALA A 251 -0.10 -10.29 -9.85
CA ALA A 251 0.51 -8.99 -10.12
C ALA A 251 -0.33 -7.84 -9.56
N THR A 252 0.37 -6.82 -9.06
CA THR A 252 -0.19 -5.51 -8.72
C THR A 252 0.38 -4.45 -9.64
N ALA A 253 -0.49 -3.77 -10.38
CA ALA A 253 -0.13 -2.71 -11.31
C ALA A 253 -0.65 -1.37 -10.80
N ALA A 254 0.25 -0.47 -10.46
CA ALA A 254 -0.09 0.88 -10.03
C ALA A 254 -0.50 1.74 -11.23
N CYS A 255 -1.35 2.71 -10.98
CA CYS A 255 -1.93 3.66 -11.93
C CYS A 255 -2.99 3.03 -12.85
N CYS A 256 -2.65 2.26 -13.86
CA CYS A 256 -3.59 1.69 -14.84
C CYS A 256 -4.54 2.73 -15.50
N THR A 257 -4.08 3.98 -15.63
CA THR A 257 -4.90 5.14 -15.99
C THR A 257 -5.31 5.12 -17.47
N TYR A 258 -4.33 4.88 -18.35
CA TYR A 258 -4.52 4.98 -19.81
C TYR A 258 -4.59 3.61 -20.50
N LEU A 259 -5.03 2.57 -19.78
CA LEU A 259 -5.33 1.27 -20.40
C LEU A 259 -6.60 1.36 -21.23
N GLU A 260 -6.56 0.78 -22.41
CA GLU A 260 -7.75 0.60 -23.23
C GLU A 260 -8.70 -0.46 -22.65
N GLU A 261 -9.97 -0.45 -23.07
CA GLU A 261 -10.99 -1.39 -22.54
C GLU A 261 -10.58 -2.84 -22.76
N TYR A 262 -10.01 -3.17 -23.91
CA TYR A 262 -9.59 -4.55 -24.22
C TYR A 262 -8.42 -4.99 -23.32
N GLU A 263 -7.48 -4.09 -23.00
CA GLU A 263 -6.37 -4.36 -22.10
C GLU A 263 -6.88 -4.64 -20.69
N ARG A 264 -7.77 -3.79 -20.15
CA ARG A 264 -8.42 -4.02 -18.84
C ARG A 264 -9.09 -5.40 -18.79
N LYS A 265 -9.76 -5.83 -19.89
CA LYS A 265 -10.35 -7.18 -19.98
C LYS A 265 -9.30 -8.30 -19.99
N ILE A 266 -8.14 -8.10 -20.66
CA ILE A 266 -7.01 -9.05 -20.61
C ILE A 266 -6.51 -9.16 -19.16
N LEU A 267 -6.23 -8.02 -18.51
CA LEU A 267 -5.69 -7.97 -17.14
C LEU A 267 -6.68 -8.54 -16.12
N GLY A 268 -7.98 -8.28 -16.27
CA GLY A 268 -9.02 -8.88 -15.44
C GLY A 268 -9.04 -10.41 -15.52
N LYS A 269 -8.92 -10.99 -16.72
CA LYS A 269 -8.81 -12.44 -16.93
C LYS A 269 -7.52 -13.02 -16.31
N LYS A 270 -6.44 -12.25 -16.29
CA LYS A 270 -5.16 -12.60 -15.65
C LYS A 270 -5.16 -12.37 -14.14
N LYS A 271 -6.24 -11.81 -13.59
CA LYS A 271 -6.39 -11.47 -12.16
C LYS A 271 -5.34 -10.48 -11.66
N VAL A 272 -4.91 -9.57 -12.53
CA VAL A 272 -4.06 -8.45 -12.14
C VAL A 272 -4.87 -7.51 -11.25
N SER A 273 -4.27 -7.06 -10.15
CA SER A 273 -4.85 -6.04 -9.29
C SER A 273 -4.39 -4.66 -9.75
N ALA A 274 -5.33 -3.79 -10.11
CA ALA A 274 -5.04 -2.38 -10.33
C ALA A 274 -4.95 -1.66 -8.99
N VAL A 275 -3.96 -0.77 -8.82
CA VAL A 275 -3.84 0.06 -7.63
C VAL A 275 -4.02 1.52 -8.03
N ALA A 276 -5.14 2.11 -7.60
CA ALA A 276 -5.42 3.52 -7.86
C ALA A 276 -4.71 4.42 -6.85
N THR A 277 -4.08 5.49 -7.36
CA THR A 277 -3.35 6.51 -6.58
C THR A 277 -3.96 7.90 -6.84
N PRO A 278 -5.24 8.14 -6.48
CA PRO A 278 -5.99 9.30 -6.96
C PRO A 278 -5.45 10.64 -6.44
N VAL A 279 -4.86 10.68 -5.24
CA VAL A 279 -4.27 11.91 -4.68
C VAL A 279 -3.01 12.30 -5.45
N ALA A 280 -2.13 11.32 -5.73
CA ALA A 280 -0.92 11.55 -6.53
C ALA A 280 -1.27 12.01 -7.95
N ALA A 281 -2.24 11.36 -8.61
CA ALA A 281 -2.72 11.76 -9.93
C ALA A 281 -3.29 13.18 -9.93
N ALA A 282 -4.13 13.54 -8.94
CA ALA A 282 -4.70 14.87 -8.82
C ALA A 282 -3.62 15.95 -8.60
N LYS A 283 -2.61 15.68 -7.76
CA LYS A 283 -1.49 16.57 -7.52
C LYS A 283 -0.62 16.76 -8.76
N ALA A 284 -0.39 15.69 -9.52
CA ALA A 284 0.35 15.75 -10.79
C ALA A 284 -0.46 16.37 -11.94
N GLY A 285 -1.75 16.67 -11.76
CA GLY A 285 -2.62 17.23 -12.80
C GLY A 285 -2.92 16.25 -13.94
N ILE A 286 -2.85 14.95 -13.68
CA ILE A 286 -3.16 13.90 -14.65
C ILE A 286 -4.48 13.20 -14.32
N ALA A 287 -5.00 12.39 -15.26
CA ALA A 287 -6.18 11.58 -15.01
C ALA A 287 -5.93 10.52 -13.94
N SER A 288 -6.96 10.18 -13.18
CA SER A 288 -6.92 9.07 -12.22
C SER A 288 -7.24 7.73 -12.90
N THR A 289 -6.91 6.64 -12.23
CA THR A 289 -7.34 5.28 -12.60
C THR A 289 -8.85 5.23 -12.81
N PRO A 290 -9.37 4.75 -13.95
CA PRO A 290 -10.81 4.61 -14.18
C PRO A 290 -11.37 3.41 -13.38
N ILE A 291 -11.55 3.61 -12.08
CA ILE A 291 -11.86 2.56 -11.10
C ILE A 291 -13.07 1.74 -11.51
N LEU A 292 -14.17 2.41 -11.93
CA LEU A 292 -15.43 1.74 -12.30
C LEU A 292 -15.25 0.84 -13.52
N ASP A 293 -14.47 1.28 -14.50
CA ASP A 293 -14.18 0.50 -15.71
C ASP A 293 -13.24 -0.67 -15.41
N CYS A 294 -12.25 -0.49 -14.54
CA CYS A 294 -11.39 -1.59 -14.08
C CYS A 294 -12.21 -2.68 -13.38
N VAL A 295 -13.10 -2.30 -12.46
CA VAL A 295 -14.02 -3.22 -11.77
C VAL A 295 -14.93 -3.93 -12.77
N LYS A 296 -15.54 -3.19 -13.73
CA LYS A 296 -16.39 -3.75 -14.79
C LYS A 296 -15.65 -4.75 -15.67
N ALA A 297 -14.36 -4.54 -15.92
CA ALA A 297 -13.50 -5.45 -16.66
C ALA A 297 -13.06 -6.69 -15.88
N GLY A 298 -13.44 -6.79 -14.60
CA GLY A 298 -13.12 -7.94 -13.71
C GLY A 298 -11.75 -7.84 -13.03
N MET A 299 -11.11 -6.68 -13.04
CA MET A 299 -9.89 -6.45 -12.26
C MET A 299 -10.23 -6.31 -10.78
N ASN A 300 -9.37 -6.82 -9.91
CA ASN A 300 -9.36 -6.40 -8.51
C ASN A 300 -8.82 -4.97 -8.45
N VAL A 301 -9.50 -4.08 -7.70
CA VAL A 301 -9.03 -2.71 -7.53
C VAL A 301 -8.73 -2.45 -6.07
N ALA A 302 -7.53 -1.95 -5.79
CA ALA A 302 -7.05 -1.53 -4.48
C ALA A 302 -6.60 -0.06 -4.54
N LEU A 303 -6.27 0.50 -3.38
CA LEU A 303 -5.81 1.88 -3.25
C LEU A 303 -4.36 1.93 -2.78
N GLY A 304 -3.66 2.96 -3.21
CA GLY A 304 -2.31 3.30 -2.80
C GLY A 304 -2.10 4.80 -2.72
N THR A 305 -1.08 5.22 -2.00
CA THR A 305 -0.72 6.64 -1.89
C THR A 305 0.24 7.10 -2.98
N GLY A 306 1.06 6.20 -3.53
CA GLY A 306 2.34 6.57 -4.08
C GLY A 306 3.31 6.96 -2.96
N GLY A 307 4.39 7.63 -3.25
CA GLY A 307 5.32 8.14 -2.27
C GLY A 307 4.90 9.47 -1.66
N ALA A 308 5.54 9.84 -0.57
CA ALA A 308 5.24 11.10 0.12
C ALA A 308 5.54 12.35 -0.72
N ILE A 309 6.42 12.25 -1.72
CA ILE A 309 6.69 13.32 -2.68
C ILE A 309 5.54 13.48 -3.68
N GLU A 310 4.88 12.38 -4.08
CA GLU A 310 3.79 12.41 -5.06
C GLU A 310 2.45 12.81 -4.42
N CYS A 311 2.13 12.34 -3.22
CA CYS A 311 0.83 12.58 -2.59
C CYS A 311 0.85 13.63 -1.47
N GLY A 312 2.05 14.05 -1.01
CA GLY A 312 2.20 15.00 0.12
C GLY A 312 2.13 14.33 1.49
N ASN A 313 1.22 13.39 1.71
CA ASN A 313 1.07 12.61 2.93
C ASN A 313 0.63 11.17 2.61
N LEU A 314 0.73 10.25 3.60
CA LEU A 314 0.38 8.83 3.43
C LEU A 314 -0.99 8.50 4.05
N ASP A 315 -1.97 9.41 3.97
CA ASP A 315 -3.31 9.27 4.57
C ASP A 315 -4.28 8.50 3.67
N MET A 316 -4.54 7.23 3.99
CA MET A 316 -5.50 6.39 3.25
C MET A 316 -6.97 6.86 3.39
N PHE A 317 -7.34 7.63 4.41
CA PHE A 317 -8.67 8.25 4.48
C PHE A 317 -8.84 9.33 3.39
N GLU A 318 -7.79 10.08 3.12
CA GLU A 318 -7.75 11.03 2.01
C GLU A 318 -7.85 10.29 0.67
N VAL A 319 -7.04 9.24 0.47
CA VAL A 319 -7.05 8.43 -0.75
C VAL A 319 -8.44 7.82 -1.02
N MET A 320 -9.10 7.24 -0.02
CA MET A 320 -10.48 6.71 -0.14
C MET A 320 -11.48 7.78 -0.58
N ARG A 321 -11.37 8.98 -0.01
CA ARG A 321 -12.26 10.11 -0.32
C ARG A 321 -12.04 10.61 -1.75
N TYR A 322 -10.79 10.79 -2.17
CA TYR A 322 -10.46 11.18 -3.54
C TYR A 322 -10.90 10.13 -4.55
N ALA A 323 -10.67 8.86 -4.32
CA ALA A 323 -11.14 7.78 -5.18
C ALA A 323 -12.68 7.82 -5.37
N ALA A 324 -13.43 8.02 -4.28
CA ALA A 324 -14.89 8.12 -4.35
C ALA A 324 -15.35 9.40 -5.07
N MET A 325 -14.68 10.54 -4.90
CA MET A 325 -14.98 11.79 -5.61
C MET A 325 -14.69 11.67 -7.10
N ASP A 326 -13.56 11.10 -7.48
CA ASP A 326 -13.18 10.91 -8.89
C ASP A 326 -14.18 10.00 -9.61
N ALA A 327 -14.50 8.84 -9.04
CA ALA A 327 -15.48 7.92 -9.62
C ALA A 327 -16.86 8.57 -9.83
N ARG A 328 -17.31 9.42 -8.90
CA ARG A 328 -18.57 10.17 -9.02
C ARG A 328 -18.49 11.27 -10.08
N ARG A 329 -17.38 11.99 -10.12
CA ARG A 329 -17.14 13.03 -11.13
C ARG A 329 -17.11 12.46 -12.54
N GLU A 330 -16.42 11.34 -12.73
CA GLU A 330 -16.30 10.67 -14.03
C GLU A 330 -17.62 10.07 -14.51
N SER A 331 -18.37 9.44 -13.63
CA SER A 331 -19.66 8.82 -13.96
C SER A 331 -20.82 9.80 -14.05
N GLY A 332 -20.68 11.01 -13.46
CA GLY A 332 -21.80 11.95 -13.28
C GLY A 332 -22.88 11.45 -12.32
N ASP A 333 -22.63 10.40 -11.56
CA ASP A 333 -23.57 9.79 -10.60
C ASP A 333 -23.05 9.92 -9.16
N ALA A 334 -23.81 10.66 -8.34
CA ALA A 334 -23.48 10.83 -6.91
C ALA A 334 -23.60 9.52 -6.09
N ALA A 335 -24.24 8.49 -6.62
CA ALA A 335 -24.32 7.17 -5.99
C ALA A 335 -23.21 6.22 -6.42
N ALA A 336 -22.44 6.56 -7.45
CA ALA A 336 -21.27 5.78 -7.84
C ALA A 336 -20.27 5.67 -6.69
N MET A 337 -19.64 4.53 -6.54
CA MET A 337 -18.66 4.24 -5.50
C MET A 337 -19.17 4.56 -4.08
N PRO A 338 -20.04 3.75 -3.50
CA PRO A 338 -20.52 3.92 -2.13
C PRO A 338 -19.36 3.78 -1.14
N SER A 339 -19.49 4.34 0.06
CA SER A 339 -18.44 4.32 1.10
C SER A 339 -17.94 2.92 1.43
N SER A 340 -18.84 1.91 1.37
CA SER A 340 -18.46 0.51 1.53
C SER A 340 -17.45 0.04 0.48
N ALA A 341 -17.58 0.48 -0.78
CA ALA A 341 -16.65 0.12 -1.85
C ALA A 341 -15.26 0.77 -1.63
N ALA A 342 -15.21 2.05 -1.24
CA ALA A 342 -13.96 2.73 -0.92
C ALA A 342 -13.22 2.06 0.24
N LEU A 343 -13.96 1.71 1.31
CA LEU A 343 -13.40 0.96 2.45
C LEU A 343 -12.91 -0.45 2.04
N MET A 344 -13.66 -1.14 1.18
CA MET A 344 -13.21 -2.44 0.65
C MET A 344 -11.88 -2.32 -0.09
N MET A 345 -11.70 -1.26 -0.90
CA MET A 345 -10.46 -1.04 -1.66
C MET A 345 -9.25 -0.77 -0.76
N ALA A 346 -9.46 -0.16 0.40
CA ALA A 346 -8.43 0.10 1.39
C ALA A 346 -8.25 -1.05 2.40
N THR A 347 -9.02 -2.14 2.31
CA THR A 347 -9.00 -3.26 3.25
C THR A 347 -9.06 -4.62 2.54
N VAL A 348 -10.24 -5.10 2.16
CA VAL A 348 -10.48 -6.45 1.62
C VAL A 348 -9.76 -6.67 0.29
N THR A 349 -9.99 -5.79 -0.69
CA THR A 349 -9.36 -5.92 -2.01
C THR A 349 -7.89 -5.53 -1.98
N GLY A 350 -7.48 -4.68 -1.03
CA GLY A 350 -6.07 -4.44 -0.71
C GLY A 350 -5.38 -5.71 -0.20
N ALA A 351 -6.01 -6.45 0.73
CA ALA A 351 -5.48 -7.73 1.21
C ALA A 351 -5.39 -8.75 0.06
N GLN A 352 -6.38 -8.77 -0.84
CA GLN A 352 -6.35 -9.61 -2.03
C GLN A 352 -5.17 -9.25 -2.96
N ALA A 353 -4.94 -7.96 -3.20
CA ALA A 353 -3.84 -7.49 -4.04
C ALA A 353 -2.47 -7.91 -3.49
N GLN A 354 -2.30 -7.89 -2.16
CA GLN A 354 -1.07 -8.31 -1.48
C GLN A 354 -0.96 -9.84 -1.26
N GLY A 355 -1.93 -10.64 -1.72
CA GLY A 355 -1.96 -12.09 -1.44
C GLY A 355 -2.11 -12.40 0.05
N ARG A 356 -2.89 -11.60 0.80
CA ARG A 356 -3.10 -11.69 2.26
C ARG A 356 -4.57 -11.88 2.66
N SER A 357 -5.45 -12.28 1.74
CA SER A 357 -6.90 -12.41 1.99
C SER A 357 -7.25 -13.33 3.18
N GLY A 358 -6.41 -14.31 3.50
CA GLY A 358 -6.60 -15.19 4.67
C GLY A 358 -5.98 -14.65 5.96
N GLU A 359 -5.27 -13.52 5.89
CA GLU A 359 -4.51 -12.95 7.01
C GLU A 359 -5.18 -11.70 7.58
N CYS A 360 -5.61 -10.76 6.71
CA CYS A 360 -6.09 -9.44 7.12
C CYS A 360 -7.16 -8.90 6.13
N GLY A 361 -7.56 -7.63 6.32
CA GLY A 361 -8.55 -6.93 5.50
C GLY A 361 -9.99 -7.02 6.04
N MET A 362 -10.25 -7.89 7.01
CA MET A 362 -11.54 -8.01 7.70
C MET A 362 -11.33 -8.21 9.20
N LEU A 363 -12.31 -7.81 10.01
CA LEU A 363 -12.36 -8.18 11.42
C LEU A 363 -13.28 -9.39 11.59
N GLN A 364 -12.68 -10.57 11.74
CA GLN A 364 -13.40 -11.81 12.01
C GLN A 364 -12.51 -12.81 12.77
N PRO A 365 -13.10 -13.73 13.55
CA PRO A 365 -12.34 -14.75 14.25
C PRO A 365 -11.41 -15.56 13.32
N GLY A 366 -10.18 -15.77 13.77
CA GLY A 366 -9.13 -16.50 13.04
C GLY A 366 -8.19 -15.62 12.22
N MET A 367 -8.59 -14.39 11.87
CA MET A 367 -7.71 -13.43 11.19
C MET A 367 -6.69 -12.81 12.16
N ASP A 368 -5.62 -12.29 11.61
CA ASP A 368 -4.65 -11.51 12.39
C ASP A 368 -5.34 -10.29 13.01
N ALA A 369 -4.98 -9.96 14.24
CA ALA A 369 -5.50 -8.79 14.92
C ALA A 369 -4.79 -7.52 14.40
N ASP A 370 -5.06 -7.19 13.13
CA ASP A 370 -4.70 -5.93 12.49
C ASP A 370 -5.90 -4.99 12.61
N ILE A 371 -5.87 -4.15 13.63
CA ILE A 371 -7.04 -3.36 14.07
C ILE A 371 -6.64 -1.90 14.19
N VAL A 372 -7.49 -1.03 13.67
CA VAL A 372 -7.38 0.42 13.86
C VAL A 372 -8.58 0.92 14.68
N LEU A 373 -8.31 1.73 15.68
CA LEU A 373 -9.33 2.46 16.42
C LEU A 373 -9.34 3.91 15.95
N VAL A 374 -10.48 4.35 15.46
CA VAL A 374 -10.73 5.74 15.03
C VAL A 374 -11.60 6.41 16.11
N ASP A 375 -11.16 7.56 16.62
CA ASP A 375 -11.90 8.35 17.60
C ASP A 375 -13.01 9.16 16.93
N PHE A 376 -14.26 8.79 17.20
CA PHE A 376 -15.45 9.45 16.66
C PHE A 376 -16.01 10.56 17.57
N SER A 377 -15.28 10.97 18.60
CA SER A 377 -15.71 12.06 19.50
C SER A 377 -15.43 13.47 18.93
N ALA A 378 -14.63 13.59 17.88
CA ALA A 378 -14.27 14.86 17.30
C ALA A 378 -15.48 15.57 16.62
N PRO A 379 -15.57 16.92 16.69
CA PRO A 379 -16.75 17.68 16.17
C PRO A 379 -17.08 17.42 14.71
N HIS A 380 -16.10 17.16 13.85
CA HIS A 380 -16.30 16.90 12.41
C HIS A 380 -16.84 15.48 12.13
N LEU A 381 -16.86 14.60 13.13
CA LEU A 381 -17.43 13.26 13.06
C LEU A 381 -18.80 13.15 13.73
N MET A 382 -19.29 14.24 14.31
CA MET A 382 -20.57 14.25 15.01
C MET A 382 -21.56 15.25 14.40
N PRO A 383 -22.87 14.90 14.29
CA PRO A 383 -23.45 13.58 14.57
C PRO A 383 -23.12 12.56 13.47
N CYS A 384 -22.96 11.29 13.84
CA CYS A 384 -22.73 10.21 12.88
C CYS A 384 -24.01 9.39 12.65
N HIS A 385 -24.65 9.55 11.51
CA HIS A 385 -25.84 8.77 11.13
C HIS A 385 -25.49 7.46 10.39
N ASN A 386 -24.32 7.39 9.78
CA ASN A 386 -23.81 6.20 9.10
C ASN A 386 -22.29 6.11 9.27
N VAL A 387 -21.85 5.08 9.97
CA VAL A 387 -20.44 4.90 10.33
C VAL A 387 -19.54 4.75 9.09
N LEU A 388 -19.96 4.00 8.06
CA LEU A 388 -19.19 3.84 6.83
C LEU A 388 -19.02 5.19 6.10
N ASN A 389 -20.09 6.00 6.06
CA ASN A 389 -20.02 7.33 5.48
C ASN A 389 -19.12 8.25 6.32
N GLY A 390 -19.18 8.17 7.64
CA GLY A 390 -18.31 8.92 8.55
C GLY A 390 -16.85 8.62 8.27
N LEU A 391 -16.49 7.34 8.13
CA LEU A 391 -15.13 6.90 7.85
C LEU A 391 -14.58 7.42 6.50
N VAL A 392 -15.39 7.45 5.45
CA VAL A 392 -14.92 7.88 4.12
C VAL A 392 -15.01 9.39 3.93
N TRP A 393 -16.10 10.02 4.36
CA TRP A 393 -16.37 11.41 4.03
C TRP A 393 -15.88 12.41 5.08
N SER A 394 -15.73 11.98 6.33
CA SER A 394 -15.44 12.89 7.44
C SER A 394 -14.12 12.56 8.15
N ALA A 395 -13.81 11.28 8.40
CA ALA A 395 -12.61 10.88 9.13
C ALA A 395 -11.32 11.21 8.36
N LYS A 396 -10.24 11.36 9.10
CA LYS A 396 -8.88 11.65 8.62
C LYS A 396 -7.89 10.75 9.35
N GLY A 397 -6.70 10.56 8.83
CA GLY A 397 -5.64 9.82 9.51
C GLY A 397 -5.30 10.37 10.91
N GLY A 398 -5.49 11.69 11.12
CA GLY A 398 -5.32 12.31 12.43
C GLY A 398 -6.31 11.85 13.52
N ASP A 399 -7.44 11.25 13.15
CA ASP A 399 -8.45 10.73 14.07
C ASP A 399 -8.16 9.30 14.53
N VAL A 400 -7.08 8.68 14.03
CA VAL A 400 -6.64 7.35 14.48
C VAL A 400 -6.05 7.45 15.87
N ALA A 401 -6.67 6.77 16.82
CA ALA A 401 -6.22 6.68 18.22
C ALA A 401 -5.24 5.52 18.43
N MET A 402 -5.41 4.40 17.70
CA MET A 402 -4.55 3.22 17.84
C MET A 402 -4.43 2.45 16.52
N THR A 403 -3.23 1.94 16.27
CA THR A 403 -2.94 0.98 15.18
C THR A 403 -2.27 -0.25 15.76
N MET A 404 -2.85 -1.40 15.51
CA MET A 404 -2.41 -2.71 15.99
C MET A 404 -2.13 -3.63 14.81
N VAL A 405 -1.02 -4.37 14.84
CA VAL A 405 -0.64 -5.39 13.86
C VAL A 405 -0.36 -6.70 14.61
N ARG A 406 -1.05 -7.77 14.22
CA ARG A 406 -0.95 -9.09 14.87
C ARG A 406 -1.03 -8.98 16.39
N GLY A 407 -1.99 -8.18 16.89
CA GLY A 407 -2.22 -8.01 18.32
C GLY A 407 -1.18 -7.15 19.07
N LYS A 408 -0.18 -6.61 18.37
CA LYS A 408 0.81 -5.67 18.93
C LYS A 408 0.43 -4.24 18.58
N ILE A 409 0.33 -3.39 19.59
CA ILE A 409 0.12 -1.94 19.40
C ILE A 409 1.41 -1.36 18.84
N LEU A 410 1.36 -0.78 17.62
CA LEU A 410 2.48 -0.11 16.97
C LEU A 410 2.36 1.40 16.99
N TYR A 411 1.15 1.92 17.15
CA TYR A 411 0.85 3.34 17.39
C TYR A 411 -0.32 3.48 18.36
N GLN A 412 -0.20 4.37 19.33
CA GLN A 412 -1.29 4.75 20.21
C GLN A 412 -1.10 6.19 20.72
N ASN A 413 -2.08 7.07 20.46
CA ASN A 413 -2.13 8.43 21.00
C ASN A 413 -0.79 9.20 20.89
N GLY A 414 -0.17 9.20 19.71
CA GLY A 414 1.09 9.91 19.45
C GLY A 414 2.36 9.14 19.82
N GLN A 415 2.26 7.94 20.39
CA GLN A 415 3.41 7.11 20.78
C GLN A 415 3.62 5.96 19.82
N PHE A 416 4.89 5.67 19.50
CA PHE A 416 5.34 4.57 18.64
C PHE A 416 6.19 3.60 19.47
N PRO A 417 5.63 2.48 19.97
CA PRO A 417 6.36 1.57 20.85
C PRO A 417 7.59 0.90 20.22
N THR A 418 7.61 0.83 18.88
CA THR A 418 8.65 0.13 18.12
C THR A 418 9.56 1.07 17.29
N ILE A 419 9.24 2.35 17.19
CA ILE A 419 10.01 3.34 16.43
C ILE A 419 10.44 4.47 17.35
N ASP A 420 11.74 4.67 17.51
CA ASP A 420 12.28 5.88 18.12
C ASP A 420 12.26 7.01 17.09
N LEU A 421 11.11 7.71 17.00
CA LEU A 421 10.91 8.78 16.02
C LEU A 421 11.94 9.90 16.17
N LYS A 422 12.44 10.17 17.40
CA LYS A 422 13.46 11.18 17.61
C LYS A 422 14.77 10.81 16.92
N SER A 423 15.23 9.57 17.12
CA SER A 423 16.42 9.04 16.45
C SER A 423 16.27 9.01 14.92
N VAL A 424 15.07 8.67 14.41
CA VAL A 424 14.79 8.70 12.97
C VAL A 424 14.92 10.13 12.41
N VAL A 425 14.36 11.13 13.10
CA VAL A 425 14.46 12.55 12.68
C VAL A 425 15.90 13.04 12.77
N GLU A 426 16.65 12.67 13.82
CA GLU A 426 18.07 12.99 13.95
C GLU A 426 18.90 12.41 12.80
N GLU A 427 18.63 11.15 12.41
CA GLU A 427 19.29 10.49 11.29
C GLU A 427 18.99 11.18 9.95
N LEU A 428 17.74 11.57 9.72
CA LEU A 428 17.34 12.31 8.53
C LEU A 428 18.02 13.70 8.47
N THR A 429 18.00 14.44 9.57
CA THR A 429 18.51 15.82 9.58
C THR A 429 20.03 15.92 9.61
N SER A 430 20.71 14.96 10.24
CA SER A 430 22.17 14.98 10.36
C SER A 430 22.90 14.21 9.24
N TYR A 431 22.23 13.30 8.55
CA TYR A 431 22.84 12.48 7.52
C TYR A 431 22.13 12.52 6.17
N ALA A 432 20.84 12.09 6.12
CA ALA A 432 20.19 11.88 4.83
C ALA A 432 19.95 13.20 4.07
N ILE A 433 19.40 14.22 4.73
CA ILE A 433 19.15 15.54 4.10
C ILE A 433 20.45 16.20 3.64
N PRO A 434 21.52 16.35 4.48
CA PRO A 434 22.79 16.87 4.00
C PRO A 434 23.35 16.11 2.80
N LYS A 435 23.32 14.77 2.86
CA LYS A 435 23.80 13.92 1.76
C LYS A 435 23.08 14.17 0.43
N LEU A 436 21.77 14.37 0.45
CA LEU A 436 20.97 14.56 -0.75
C LEU A 436 21.03 16.02 -1.27
N PHE A 437 21.08 17.00 -0.36
CA PHE A 437 20.83 18.41 -0.71
C PHE A 437 22.06 19.32 -0.62
N GLU A 438 23.08 18.98 0.16
CA GLU A 438 24.31 19.78 0.16
C GLU A 438 25.09 19.58 -1.14
N GLU A 439 25.50 20.68 -1.74
CA GLU A 439 26.47 20.68 -2.85
C GLU A 439 27.87 20.47 -2.24
N LYS A 440 28.59 19.46 -2.76
CA LYS A 440 29.99 19.23 -2.40
C LYS A 440 30.91 20.18 -3.17
#